data_578c96f0da021e29f2d7cc6c1d0fce88
#
_entry.id   578c96f0da021e29f2d7cc6c1d0fce88
#
_cell.length_a   1.000
_cell.length_b   1.000
_cell.length_c   1.000
_cell.angle_alpha   90.00
_cell.angle_beta   90.00
_cell.angle_gamma   90.00
#
_symmetry.space_group_name_H-M   'P 1'
#
loop_
_entity.id
_entity.type
_entity.pdbx_description
1 polymer ?
#
loop_
_entity_poly.entity_id
_entity_poly.type
_entity_poly.pdbx_seq_one_letter_code
_entity_poly.pdbx_strand_id
1 'polypeptide(L)'
;MSEAKIKKMIAETFLEVADALETGRYGKKAVIGFACEGSEHGQENIDRAFELAVRKGLTPYMIEGEDTHKKMEELLESGEIDAAVTMHYPFPVGVSTVGKIITPGMGKAMYLATTTGTSDTDRVCAMVKNAIYGIIAAKADGIENPTVGIANIDGARQTEKNLIQLKENGYDIHFADSARADGGIVMRGNDLLSASADVMVMDSLTGNLMTKIFSAYTTGGSYESLGFGYGPGIGPDFDKLIMIVSRASGA
;
A
#
# COMPACT_ATOMS: atom_id res chain seq x y z
N MET A 1 26.02 29.51 13.67
CA MET A 1 24.61 29.84 13.43
C MET A 1 24.34 31.24 13.96
N SER A 2 23.58 32.07 13.24
CA SER A 2 23.23 33.40 13.76
C SER A 2 22.19 33.30 14.89
N GLU A 3 22.22 34.24 15.84
CA GLU A 3 21.27 34.29 16.96
C GLU A 3 19.80 34.31 16.47
N ALA A 4 19.52 34.99 15.35
CA ALA A 4 18.23 35.04 14.71
C ALA A 4 17.75 33.63 14.23
N LYS A 5 18.69 32.81 13.70
CA LYS A 5 18.38 31.45 13.25
C LYS A 5 18.06 30.52 14.43
N ILE A 6 18.76 30.70 15.56
CA ILE A 6 18.52 29.96 16.79
C ILE A 6 17.14 30.32 17.37
N LYS A 7 16.80 31.61 17.47
CA LYS A 7 15.50 32.09 17.96
C LYS A 7 14.35 31.57 17.09
N LYS A 8 14.53 31.60 15.77
CA LYS A 8 13.53 31.05 14.84
C LYS A 8 13.30 29.54 15.06
N MET A 9 14.39 28.77 15.15
CA MET A 9 14.32 27.33 15.38
C MET A 9 13.65 26.98 16.72
N ILE A 10 13.93 27.72 17.78
CA ILE A 10 13.29 27.55 19.09
C ILE A 10 11.79 27.85 18.99
N ALA A 11 11.40 28.95 18.33
CA ALA A 11 10.00 29.30 18.15
C ALA A 11 9.23 28.26 17.34
N GLU A 12 9.81 27.75 16.26
CA GLU A 12 9.23 26.65 15.45
C GLU A 12 9.04 25.38 16.28
N THR A 13 10.03 24.98 17.09
CA THR A 13 9.92 23.82 17.99
C THR A 13 8.81 23.98 19.01
N PHE A 14 8.65 25.17 19.61
CA PHE A 14 7.54 25.41 20.56
C PHE A 14 6.17 25.37 19.89
N LEU A 15 6.04 25.86 18.66
CA LEU A 15 4.80 25.77 17.90
C LEU A 15 4.47 24.32 17.53
N GLU A 16 5.45 23.50 17.15
CA GLU A 16 5.30 22.08 16.90
C GLU A 16 4.85 21.32 18.16
N VAL A 17 5.43 21.64 19.31
CA VAL A 17 5.02 21.03 20.59
C VAL A 17 3.59 21.44 20.97
N ALA A 18 3.22 22.69 20.75
CA ALA A 18 1.86 23.16 21.02
C ALA A 18 0.82 22.45 20.11
N ASP A 19 1.10 22.35 18.80
CA ASP A 19 0.26 21.61 17.84
C ASP A 19 0.18 20.11 18.20
N ALA A 20 1.29 19.53 18.64
CA ALA A 20 1.34 18.14 19.08
C ALA A 20 0.47 17.88 20.34
N LEU A 21 0.43 18.83 21.28
CA LEU A 21 -0.40 18.74 22.47
C LEU A 21 -1.89 18.90 22.16
N GLU A 22 -2.24 19.75 21.19
CA GLU A 22 -3.62 19.96 20.74
C GLU A 22 -4.13 18.79 19.90
N THR A 23 -3.29 18.26 18.99
CA THR A 23 -3.68 17.24 18.01
C THR A 23 -3.36 15.80 18.45
N GLY A 24 -2.54 15.62 19.47
CA GLY A 24 -1.98 14.32 19.88
C GLY A 24 -0.94 13.75 18.91
N ARG A 25 -0.40 14.58 17.98
CA ARG A 25 0.57 14.18 16.97
C ARG A 25 1.80 15.08 17.03
N TYR A 26 2.98 14.47 17.11
CA TYR A 26 4.25 15.20 17.13
C TYR A 26 4.92 15.11 15.75
N GLY A 27 5.38 16.25 15.23
CA GLY A 27 6.16 16.37 13.99
C GLY A 27 5.47 17.15 12.87
N LYS A 28 6.22 17.44 11.80
CA LYS A 28 5.71 18.11 10.59
C LYS A 28 4.54 17.32 10.00
N LYS A 29 3.42 17.97 9.74
CA LYS A 29 2.31 17.34 9.01
C LYS A 29 2.78 16.97 7.61
N ALA A 30 2.65 15.68 7.26
CA ALA A 30 2.99 15.22 5.94
C ALA A 30 2.09 15.87 4.88
N VAL A 31 2.71 16.39 3.83
CA VAL A 31 2.02 16.93 2.66
C VAL A 31 1.82 15.81 1.66
N ILE A 32 0.56 15.52 1.32
CA ILE A 32 0.21 14.41 0.43
C ILE A 32 -0.28 14.95 -0.91
N GLY A 33 0.45 14.68 -1.98
CA GLY A 33 0.06 15.03 -3.33
C GLY A 33 -1.11 14.18 -3.83
N PHE A 34 -2.11 14.82 -4.44
CA PHE A 34 -3.26 14.18 -5.08
C PHE A 34 -3.11 14.33 -6.59
N ALA A 35 -2.60 13.32 -7.28
CA ALA A 35 -2.49 13.23 -8.74
C ALA A 35 -3.61 12.32 -9.27
N CYS A 36 -4.86 12.73 -9.06
CA CYS A 36 -6.05 11.90 -9.26
C CYS A 36 -6.79 12.20 -10.57
N GLU A 37 -6.08 12.59 -11.61
CA GLU A 37 -6.66 12.81 -12.94
C GLU A 37 -7.25 11.52 -13.53
N GLY A 38 -8.40 11.63 -14.17
CA GLY A 38 -9.07 10.51 -14.86
C GLY A 38 -9.88 9.59 -13.96
N SER A 39 -10.42 10.09 -12.84
CA SER A 39 -11.43 9.38 -12.05
C SER A 39 -12.65 9.04 -12.89
N GLU A 40 -13.12 7.79 -12.82
CA GLU A 40 -14.37 7.35 -13.45
C GLU A 40 -15.62 7.93 -12.77
N HIS A 41 -15.46 8.47 -11.54
CA HIS A 41 -16.53 9.13 -10.77
C HIS A 41 -16.49 10.66 -10.88
N GLY A 42 -15.59 11.21 -11.69
CA GLY A 42 -15.48 12.64 -11.96
C GLY A 42 -14.77 13.45 -10.87
N GLN A 43 -14.58 14.74 -11.16
CA GLN A 43 -13.82 15.66 -10.31
C GLN A 43 -14.48 15.88 -8.94
N GLU A 44 -15.82 15.91 -8.88
CA GLU A 44 -16.56 16.12 -7.63
C GLU A 44 -16.18 15.08 -6.55
N ASN A 45 -15.93 13.83 -6.96
CA ASN A 45 -15.51 12.79 -6.04
C ASN A 45 -14.08 13.04 -5.51
N ILE A 46 -13.19 13.52 -6.36
CA ILE A 46 -11.80 13.88 -5.97
C ILE A 46 -11.84 15.07 -4.99
N ASP A 47 -12.62 16.10 -5.28
CA ASP A 47 -12.77 17.28 -4.41
C ASP A 47 -13.30 16.88 -3.03
N ARG A 48 -14.28 15.98 -3.01
CA ARG A 48 -14.82 15.41 -1.76
C ARG A 48 -13.78 14.63 -0.97
N ALA A 49 -12.95 13.84 -1.64
CA ALA A 49 -11.86 13.10 -1.00
C ALA A 49 -10.79 14.03 -0.45
N PHE A 50 -10.47 15.09 -1.19
CA PHE A 50 -9.56 16.14 -0.74
C PHE A 50 -10.07 16.81 0.54
N GLU A 51 -11.34 17.22 0.57
CA GLU A 51 -11.96 17.78 1.77
C GLU A 51 -11.96 16.78 2.95
N LEU A 52 -12.21 15.50 2.67
CA LEU A 52 -12.19 14.47 3.71
C LEU A 52 -10.78 14.29 4.29
N ALA A 53 -9.74 14.34 3.46
CA ALA A 53 -8.35 14.28 3.89
C ALA A 53 -8.00 15.46 4.82
N VAL A 54 -8.44 16.69 4.46
CA VAL A 54 -8.29 17.87 5.33
C VAL A 54 -8.99 17.67 6.68
N ARG A 55 -10.24 17.21 6.66
CA ARG A 55 -11.02 16.94 7.89
C ARG A 55 -10.36 15.88 8.79
N LYS A 56 -9.64 14.94 8.20
CA LYS A 56 -8.86 13.91 8.93
C LYS A 56 -7.47 14.41 9.39
N GLY A 57 -7.17 15.68 9.19
CA GLY A 57 -5.92 16.31 9.65
C GLY A 57 -4.70 16.03 8.76
N LEU A 58 -4.91 15.60 7.52
CA LEU A 58 -3.87 15.54 6.51
C LEU A 58 -3.67 16.91 5.86
N THR A 59 -2.54 17.11 5.20
CA THR A 59 -2.26 18.29 4.38
C THR A 59 -2.23 17.88 2.90
N PRO A 60 -3.39 17.79 2.23
CA PRO A 60 -3.41 17.41 0.83
C PRO A 60 -2.97 18.55 -0.08
N TYR A 61 -2.29 18.21 -1.18
CA TYR A 61 -1.83 19.11 -2.24
C TYR A 61 -2.40 18.62 -3.57
N MET A 62 -3.29 19.39 -4.20
CA MET A 62 -3.86 19.01 -5.49
C MET A 62 -2.83 19.22 -6.61
N ILE A 63 -2.56 18.17 -7.37
CA ILE A 63 -1.64 18.20 -8.53
C ILE A 63 -2.49 18.21 -9.79
N GLU A 64 -2.52 19.37 -10.46
CA GLU A 64 -3.35 19.61 -11.66
C GLU A 64 -2.49 19.99 -12.85
N GLY A 65 -3.04 19.81 -14.06
CA GLY A 65 -2.49 20.25 -15.33
C GLY A 65 -2.00 19.11 -16.22
N GLU A 66 -1.32 19.46 -17.30
CA GLU A 66 -0.74 18.49 -18.21
C GLU A 66 0.41 17.73 -17.51
N ASP A 67 0.50 16.41 -17.76
CA ASP A 67 1.53 15.53 -17.24
C ASP A 67 1.62 15.53 -15.68
N THR A 68 0.50 15.22 -15.05
CA THR A 68 0.39 15.15 -13.56
C THR A 68 1.39 14.19 -12.92
N HIS A 69 1.79 13.10 -13.61
CA HIS A 69 2.78 12.17 -13.08
C HIS A 69 4.18 12.79 -12.98
N LYS A 70 4.62 13.48 -14.04
CA LYS A 70 5.90 14.16 -14.03
C LYS A 70 5.95 15.24 -12.94
N LYS A 71 4.89 16.03 -12.84
CA LYS A 71 4.76 17.06 -11.81
C LYS A 71 4.76 16.47 -10.40
N MET A 72 4.09 15.33 -10.21
CA MET A 72 4.11 14.57 -8.96
C MET A 72 5.54 14.13 -8.58
N GLU A 73 6.29 13.61 -9.56
CA GLU A 73 7.68 13.21 -9.33
C GLU A 73 8.58 14.38 -8.96
N GLU A 74 8.46 15.51 -9.68
CA GLU A 74 9.20 16.73 -9.38
C GLU A 74 8.91 17.27 -7.96
N LEU A 75 7.65 17.23 -7.53
CA LEU A 75 7.24 17.64 -6.19
C LEU A 75 7.75 16.69 -5.09
N LEU A 76 7.80 15.38 -5.36
CA LEU A 76 8.41 14.40 -4.45
C LEU A 76 9.92 14.60 -4.37
N GLU A 77 10.60 14.82 -5.50
CA GLU A 77 12.06 15.04 -5.54
C GLU A 77 12.47 16.35 -4.87
N SER A 78 11.68 17.42 -5.03
CA SER A 78 11.94 18.69 -4.34
C SER A 78 11.62 18.65 -2.84
N GLY A 79 10.86 17.66 -2.38
CA GLY A 79 10.38 17.58 -1.00
C GLY A 79 9.26 18.57 -0.67
N GLU A 80 8.58 19.11 -1.69
CA GLU A 80 7.39 19.94 -1.50
C GLU A 80 6.21 19.09 -1.04
N ILE A 81 6.14 17.84 -1.49
CA ILE A 81 5.23 16.83 -0.96
C ILE A 81 6.03 15.66 -0.38
N ASP A 82 5.53 15.04 0.68
CA ASP A 82 6.18 13.91 1.36
C ASP A 82 5.74 12.56 0.78
N ALA A 83 4.55 12.50 0.20
CA ALA A 83 4.00 11.32 -0.46
C ALA A 83 2.95 11.73 -1.51
N ALA A 84 2.55 10.80 -2.35
CA ALA A 84 1.51 11.06 -3.35
C ALA A 84 0.51 9.91 -3.47
N VAL A 85 -0.71 10.25 -3.87
CA VAL A 85 -1.77 9.31 -4.27
C VAL A 85 -2.08 9.56 -5.74
N THR A 86 -2.10 8.49 -6.53
CA THR A 86 -2.47 8.55 -7.94
C THR A 86 -3.37 7.38 -8.32
N MET A 87 -4.14 7.52 -9.38
CA MET A 87 -5.03 6.46 -9.89
C MET A 87 -4.34 5.53 -10.87
N HIS A 88 -3.24 5.93 -11.44
CA HIS A 88 -2.45 5.14 -12.37
C HIS A 88 -1.01 5.64 -12.33
N TYR A 89 -0.06 4.72 -12.32
CA TYR A 89 1.35 5.06 -12.41
C TYR A 89 2.14 3.90 -13.03
N PRO A 90 2.97 4.17 -14.05
CA PRO A 90 3.76 3.15 -14.73
C PRO A 90 5.02 2.83 -13.93
N PHE A 91 4.90 2.04 -12.88
CA PHE A 91 6.06 1.63 -12.09
C PHE A 91 7.12 0.94 -12.93
N PRO A 92 8.40 1.19 -12.65
CA PRO A 92 9.50 0.47 -13.29
C PRO A 92 9.48 -1.02 -12.89
N VAL A 93 10.15 -1.86 -13.67
CA VAL A 93 10.38 -3.26 -13.30
C VAL A 93 11.15 -3.33 -11.98
N GLY A 94 10.69 -4.19 -11.08
CA GLY A 94 11.20 -4.28 -9.71
C GLY A 94 10.27 -3.66 -8.68
N VAL A 95 9.35 -2.80 -9.10
CA VAL A 95 8.38 -2.12 -8.23
C VAL A 95 6.97 -2.68 -8.45
N SER A 96 6.28 -2.99 -7.36
CA SER A 96 4.88 -3.39 -7.40
C SER A 96 4.10 -2.86 -6.20
N THR A 97 2.78 -2.87 -6.28
CA THR A 97 1.91 -2.39 -5.22
C THR A 97 1.36 -3.52 -4.39
N VAL A 98 1.33 -3.32 -3.08
CA VAL A 98 0.66 -4.21 -2.12
C VAL A 98 -0.71 -3.63 -1.79
N GLY A 99 -1.77 -4.37 -2.08
CA GLY A 99 -3.13 -3.94 -1.81
C GLY A 99 -3.62 -4.41 -0.44
N LYS A 100 -4.22 -3.52 0.34
CA LYS A 100 -4.97 -3.87 1.55
C LYS A 100 -6.43 -4.06 1.19
N ILE A 101 -7.02 -5.19 1.57
CA ILE A 101 -8.43 -5.52 1.35
C ILE A 101 -9.09 -5.97 2.64
N ILE A 102 -10.42 -5.94 2.65
CA ILE A 102 -11.22 -6.58 3.70
C ILE A 102 -11.78 -7.88 3.15
N THR A 103 -11.52 -8.98 3.84
CA THR A 103 -11.98 -10.30 3.38
C THR A 103 -13.49 -10.46 3.56
N PRO A 104 -14.19 -11.03 2.57
CA PRO A 104 -15.65 -11.15 2.63
C PRO A 104 -16.14 -12.16 3.66
N GLY A 105 -15.33 -13.17 3.98
CA GLY A 105 -15.75 -14.24 4.90
C GLY A 105 -15.69 -13.83 6.38
N MET A 106 -14.68 -13.05 6.77
CA MET A 106 -14.44 -12.70 8.17
C MET A 106 -14.39 -11.22 8.46
N GLY A 107 -14.44 -10.36 7.45
CA GLY A 107 -14.28 -8.92 7.62
C GLY A 107 -12.91 -8.48 8.16
N LYS A 108 -11.88 -9.30 7.95
CA LYS A 108 -10.51 -9.01 8.38
C LYS A 108 -9.72 -8.33 7.27
N ALA A 109 -8.83 -7.42 7.66
CA ALA A 109 -7.83 -6.88 6.73
C ALA A 109 -6.85 -7.98 6.31
N MET A 110 -6.47 -7.97 5.03
CA MET A 110 -5.44 -8.82 4.46
C MET A 110 -4.68 -8.04 3.38
N TYR A 111 -3.38 -8.27 3.27
CA TYR A 111 -2.52 -7.64 2.28
C TYR A 111 -2.34 -8.60 1.10
N LEU A 112 -2.77 -8.17 -0.10
CA LEU A 112 -2.52 -8.89 -1.35
C LEU A 112 -1.20 -8.44 -1.94
N ALA A 113 -0.25 -9.30 -1.96
CA ALA A 113 1.10 -9.04 -2.45
C ALA A 113 1.38 -9.88 -3.71
N THR A 114 1.15 -9.33 -4.94
CA THR A 114 0.91 -7.91 -5.21
C THR A 114 -0.34 -7.70 -6.07
N THR A 115 -0.70 -6.43 -6.32
CA THR A 115 -1.91 -6.07 -7.07
C THR A 115 -1.66 -5.35 -8.39
N THR A 116 -0.48 -4.74 -8.56
CA THR A 116 -0.08 -4.03 -9.79
C THR A 116 1.44 -3.97 -9.86
N GLY A 117 1.99 -3.83 -11.07
CA GLY A 117 3.43 -3.78 -11.30
C GLY A 117 4.06 -5.15 -11.49
N THR A 118 5.37 -5.16 -11.68
CA THR A 118 6.18 -6.35 -11.98
C THR A 118 7.41 -6.34 -11.09
N SER A 119 7.39 -7.13 -10.03
CA SER A 119 8.48 -7.19 -9.05
C SER A 119 9.74 -7.85 -9.61
N ASP A 120 9.58 -8.78 -10.58
CA ASP A 120 10.66 -9.44 -11.31
C ASP A 120 10.13 -10.00 -12.63
N THR A 121 11.03 -10.24 -13.58
CA THR A 121 10.70 -10.90 -14.85
C THR A 121 10.56 -12.42 -14.69
N ASP A 122 11.25 -13.02 -13.70
CA ASP A 122 11.02 -14.41 -13.30
C ASP A 122 9.87 -14.51 -12.32
N ARG A 123 8.91 -15.41 -12.60
CA ARG A 123 7.68 -15.54 -11.81
C ARG A 123 7.94 -15.91 -10.35
N VAL A 124 8.85 -16.85 -10.10
CA VAL A 124 9.12 -17.31 -8.74
C VAL A 124 9.88 -16.25 -7.96
N CYS A 125 10.88 -15.61 -8.60
CA CYS A 125 11.58 -14.47 -8.02
C CYS A 125 10.62 -13.32 -7.71
N ALA A 126 9.67 -13.01 -8.62
CA ALA A 126 8.64 -12.03 -8.39
C ALA A 126 7.80 -12.37 -7.14
N MET A 127 7.35 -13.61 -6.99
CA MET A 127 6.54 -14.01 -5.83
C MET A 127 7.33 -13.97 -4.52
N VAL A 128 8.63 -14.25 -4.53
CA VAL A 128 9.50 -14.09 -3.34
C VAL A 128 9.62 -12.61 -2.97
N LYS A 129 9.87 -11.73 -3.94
CA LYS A 129 9.90 -10.28 -3.71
C LYS A 129 8.53 -9.76 -3.22
N ASN A 130 7.44 -10.26 -3.81
CA ASN A 130 6.08 -9.91 -3.40
C ASN A 130 5.85 -10.22 -1.91
N ALA A 131 6.34 -11.38 -1.42
CA ALA A 131 6.25 -11.71 0.01
C ALA A 131 6.95 -10.66 0.88
N ILE A 132 8.17 -10.25 0.49
CA ILE A 132 8.93 -9.21 1.20
C ILE A 132 8.19 -7.88 1.17
N TYR A 133 7.66 -7.47 0.02
CA TYR A 133 6.90 -6.21 -0.12
C TYR A 133 5.62 -6.23 0.73
N GLY A 134 4.92 -7.38 0.77
CA GLY A 134 3.77 -7.57 1.63
C GLY A 134 4.10 -7.43 3.11
N ILE A 135 5.22 -8.02 3.57
CA ILE A 135 5.71 -7.88 4.94
C ILE A 135 6.02 -6.41 5.25
N ILE A 136 6.69 -5.69 4.36
CA ILE A 136 7.02 -4.27 4.52
C ILE A 136 5.74 -3.44 4.66
N ALA A 137 4.77 -3.62 3.76
CA ALA A 137 3.50 -2.90 3.80
C ALA A 137 2.72 -3.19 5.10
N ALA A 138 2.64 -4.45 5.51
CA ALA A 138 1.94 -4.84 6.73
C ALA A 138 2.62 -4.28 7.99
N LYS A 139 3.96 -4.29 8.05
CA LYS A 139 4.72 -3.67 9.15
C LYS A 139 4.55 -2.16 9.19
N ALA A 140 4.55 -1.50 8.03
CA ALA A 140 4.30 -0.05 7.94
C ALA A 140 2.90 0.36 8.43
N ASP A 141 1.93 -0.55 8.29
CA ASP A 141 0.55 -0.36 8.79
C ASP A 141 0.35 -0.87 10.25
N GLY A 142 1.44 -1.19 10.95
CA GLY A 142 1.45 -1.48 12.38
C GLY A 142 1.35 -2.95 12.79
N ILE A 143 1.43 -3.90 11.85
CA ILE A 143 1.51 -5.32 12.19
C ILE A 143 2.98 -5.69 12.46
N GLU A 144 3.32 -5.88 13.70
CA GLU A 144 4.72 -6.12 14.13
C GLU A 144 5.30 -7.39 13.50
N ASN A 145 4.56 -8.50 13.52
CA ASN A 145 4.98 -9.81 13.03
C ASN A 145 3.95 -10.37 12.03
N PRO A 146 3.86 -9.82 10.81
CA PRO A 146 2.84 -10.25 9.86
C PRO A 146 3.09 -11.68 9.38
N THR A 147 2.03 -12.47 9.37
CA THR A 147 2.05 -13.84 8.89
C THR A 147 1.91 -13.90 7.37
N VAL A 148 2.67 -14.78 6.72
CA VAL A 148 2.75 -14.92 5.25
C VAL A 148 2.19 -16.25 4.81
N GLY A 149 1.23 -16.21 3.90
CA GLY A 149 0.71 -17.35 3.15
C GLY A 149 0.89 -17.15 1.64
N ILE A 150 0.97 -18.24 0.89
CA ILE A 150 1.15 -18.21 -0.56
C ILE A 150 -0.12 -18.76 -1.22
N ALA A 151 -0.78 -17.98 -2.05
CA ALA A 151 -1.93 -18.47 -2.82
C ALA A 151 -1.52 -19.68 -3.68
N ASN A 152 -2.38 -20.71 -3.74
CA ASN A 152 -2.09 -21.93 -4.50
C ASN A 152 -2.26 -21.69 -6.01
N ILE A 153 -1.35 -20.92 -6.56
CA ILE A 153 -1.23 -20.60 -7.98
C ILE A 153 0.04 -21.21 -8.55
N ASP A 154 0.24 -21.09 -9.85
CA ASP A 154 1.45 -21.57 -10.51
C ASP A 154 2.70 -20.91 -9.92
N GLY A 155 3.73 -21.73 -9.61
CA GLY A 155 4.95 -21.31 -8.93
C GLY A 155 4.89 -21.33 -7.39
N ALA A 156 3.71 -21.54 -6.76
CA ALA A 156 3.54 -21.48 -5.30
C ALA A 156 4.50 -22.40 -4.52
N ARG A 157 4.65 -23.64 -4.97
CA ARG A 157 5.54 -24.60 -4.30
C ARG A 157 7.03 -24.26 -4.41
N GLN A 158 7.42 -23.62 -5.50
CA GLN A 158 8.79 -23.16 -5.69
C GLN A 158 9.06 -21.93 -4.82
N THR A 159 8.09 -21.03 -4.77
CA THR A 159 8.12 -19.86 -3.89
C THR A 159 8.20 -20.26 -2.41
N GLU A 160 7.42 -21.26 -1.98
CA GLU A 160 7.47 -21.83 -0.63
C GLU A 160 8.89 -22.27 -0.27
N LYS A 161 9.53 -23.06 -1.13
CA LYS A 161 10.91 -23.54 -0.91
C LYS A 161 11.90 -22.37 -0.76
N ASN A 162 11.79 -21.37 -1.63
CA ASN A 162 12.69 -20.23 -1.63
C ASN A 162 12.47 -19.33 -0.39
N LEU A 163 11.24 -19.15 0.07
CA LEU A 163 10.94 -18.39 1.28
C LEU A 163 11.40 -19.14 2.54
N ILE A 164 11.27 -20.47 2.59
CA ILE A 164 11.83 -21.29 3.67
C ILE A 164 13.35 -21.13 3.72
N GLN A 165 14.03 -21.25 2.57
CA GLN A 165 15.49 -21.06 2.49
C GLN A 165 15.89 -19.63 2.91
N LEU A 166 15.13 -18.61 2.54
CA LEU A 166 15.38 -17.23 2.94
C LEU A 166 15.26 -17.08 4.47
N LYS A 167 14.27 -17.70 5.10
CA LYS A 167 14.13 -17.77 6.55
C LYS A 167 15.31 -18.49 7.22
N GLU A 168 15.74 -19.62 6.68
CA GLU A 168 16.90 -20.37 7.18
C GLU A 168 18.19 -19.55 7.07
N ASN A 169 18.30 -18.67 6.09
CA ASN A 169 19.39 -17.71 5.93
C ASN A 169 19.28 -16.46 6.84
N GLY A 170 18.31 -16.44 7.73
CA GLY A 170 18.19 -15.41 8.78
C GLY A 170 17.23 -14.28 8.46
N TYR A 171 16.49 -14.31 7.35
CA TYR A 171 15.43 -13.32 7.11
C TYR A 171 14.21 -13.67 7.98
N ASP A 172 13.70 -12.66 8.71
CA ASP A 172 12.58 -12.84 9.64
C ASP A 172 11.24 -12.96 8.91
N ILE A 173 10.78 -14.20 8.73
CA ILE A 173 9.48 -14.51 8.11
C ILE A 173 8.66 -15.38 9.06
N HIS A 174 7.44 -14.94 9.35
CA HIS A 174 6.44 -15.72 10.05
C HIS A 174 5.47 -16.32 9.04
N PHE A 175 5.43 -17.64 8.93
CA PHE A 175 4.49 -18.31 8.03
C PHE A 175 3.15 -18.53 8.70
N ALA A 176 2.07 -18.35 7.94
CA ALA A 176 0.74 -18.75 8.34
C ALA A 176 0.49 -20.22 8.03
N ASP A 177 -0.39 -20.85 8.77
CA ASP A 177 -0.91 -22.17 8.46
C ASP A 177 -2.28 -22.08 7.78
N SER A 178 -2.45 -22.80 6.67
CA SER A 178 -3.75 -22.95 6.02
C SER A 178 -4.77 -23.56 6.99
N ALA A 179 -6.01 -23.14 6.90
CA ALA A 179 -7.14 -23.72 7.66
C ALA A 179 -7.46 -25.18 7.29
N ARG A 180 -6.72 -25.81 6.37
CA ARG A 180 -6.83 -27.23 6.05
C ARG A 180 -6.36 -28.10 7.21
N ALA A 181 -6.89 -29.34 7.26
CA ALA A 181 -6.48 -30.31 8.26
C ALA A 181 -4.98 -30.68 8.21
N ASP A 182 -4.35 -30.57 7.03
CA ASP A 182 -2.93 -30.82 6.80
C ASP A 182 -2.06 -29.57 6.94
N GLY A 183 -2.67 -28.40 7.21
CA GLY A 183 -1.96 -27.13 7.38
C GLY A 183 -1.16 -26.69 6.15
N GLY A 184 -0.03 -26.01 6.41
CA GLY A 184 0.96 -25.63 5.40
C GLY A 184 0.80 -24.20 4.90
N ILE A 185 1.88 -23.71 4.29
CA ILE A 185 2.04 -22.29 3.89
C ILE A 185 1.26 -21.97 2.61
N VAL A 186 1.02 -22.97 1.75
CA VAL A 186 0.30 -22.79 0.48
C VAL A 186 -1.20 -22.80 0.74
N MET A 187 -1.82 -21.64 0.55
CA MET A 187 -3.20 -21.30 0.90
C MET A 187 -4.19 -21.65 -0.21
N ARG A 188 -5.40 -22.04 0.16
CA ARG A 188 -6.53 -22.28 -0.77
C ARG A 188 -7.53 -21.12 -0.76
N GLY A 189 -8.55 -21.21 -1.59
CA GLY A 189 -9.59 -20.19 -1.69
C GLY A 189 -10.27 -19.85 -0.36
N ASN A 190 -10.50 -20.84 0.51
CA ASN A 190 -11.07 -20.58 1.85
C ASN A 190 -10.16 -19.74 2.72
N ASP A 191 -8.84 -19.90 2.62
CA ASP A 191 -7.86 -19.12 3.37
C ASP A 191 -7.87 -17.64 2.93
N LEU A 192 -8.11 -17.40 1.63
CA LEU A 192 -8.32 -16.04 1.12
C LEU A 192 -9.60 -15.39 1.65
N LEU A 193 -10.69 -16.17 1.76
CA LEU A 193 -11.97 -15.67 2.27
C LEU A 193 -11.92 -15.34 3.77
N SER A 194 -11.15 -16.10 4.52
CA SER A 194 -11.05 -16.00 5.99
C SER A 194 -9.89 -15.18 6.50
N ALA A 195 -8.99 -14.71 5.63
CA ALA A 195 -7.71 -14.11 6.01
C ALA A 195 -6.92 -15.01 6.99
N SER A 196 -6.61 -16.25 6.55
CA SER A 196 -5.76 -17.16 7.32
C SER A 196 -4.31 -16.67 7.45
N ALA A 197 -3.90 -15.70 6.63
CA ALA A 197 -2.62 -15.00 6.69
C ALA A 197 -2.85 -13.49 6.64
N ASP A 198 -1.94 -12.70 7.23
CA ASP A 198 -1.96 -11.24 7.10
C ASP A 198 -1.53 -10.81 5.70
N VAL A 199 -0.53 -11.48 5.14
CA VAL A 199 0.00 -11.25 3.79
C VAL A 199 -0.27 -12.48 2.92
N MET A 200 -1.01 -12.29 1.84
CA MET A 200 -1.28 -13.33 0.84
C MET A 200 -0.46 -13.07 -0.42
N VAL A 201 0.53 -13.91 -0.66
CA VAL A 201 1.44 -13.80 -1.80
C VAL A 201 0.81 -14.36 -3.05
N MET A 202 0.83 -13.58 -4.12
CA MET A 202 0.33 -13.97 -5.44
C MET A 202 0.98 -13.13 -6.56
N ASP A 203 0.76 -13.49 -7.80
CA ASP A 203 1.14 -12.64 -8.93
C ASP A 203 0.22 -11.42 -9.04
N SER A 204 0.71 -10.36 -9.70
CA SER A 204 0.00 -9.08 -9.76
C SER A 204 -1.33 -9.14 -10.51
N LEU A 205 -1.48 -10.02 -11.51
CA LEU A 205 -2.74 -10.18 -12.23
C LEU A 205 -3.81 -10.80 -11.30
N THR A 206 -3.45 -11.88 -10.62
CA THR A 206 -4.33 -12.54 -9.65
C THR A 206 -4.70 -11.57 -8.53
N GLY A 207 -3.73 -10.85 -7.97
CA GLY A 207 -3.96 -9.86 -6.92
C GLY A 207 -4.86 -8.71 -7.36
N ASN A 208 -4.68 -8.20 -8.59
CA ASN A 208 -5.55 -7.17 -9.14
C ASN A 208 -7.01 -7.64 -9.26
N LEU A 209 -7.23 -8.83 -9.81
CA LEU A 209 -8.57 -9.41 -9.93
C LEU A 209 -9.21 -9.65 -8.56
N MET A 210 -8.45 -10.23 -7.61
CA MET A 210 -8.94 -10.50 -6.26
C MET A 210 -9.28 -9.20 -5.51
N THR A 211 -8.47 -8.16 -5.67
CA THR A 211 -8.78 -6.84 -5.10
C THR A 211 -10.13 -6.32 -5.58
N LYS A 212 -10.39 -6.38 -6.87
CA LYS A 212 -11.67 -5.92 -7.45
C LYS A 212 -12.85 -6.79 -7.00
N ILE A 213 -12.68 -8.11 -6.95
CA ILE A 213 -13.71 -9.03 -6.47
C ILE A 213 -14.04 -8.77 -5.00
N PHE A 214 -13.03 -8.66 -4.14
CA PHE A 214 -13.26 -8.39 -2.71
C PHE A 214 -13.86 -7.01 -2.48
N SER A 215 -13.44 -6.00 -3.25
CA SER A 215 -14.05 -4.67 -3.20
C SER A 215 -15.54 -4.69 -3.57
N ALA A 216 -15.94 -5.51 -4.54
CA ALA A 216 -17.34 -5.66 -4.90
C ALA A 216 -18.21 -6.19 -3.75
N TYR A 217 -17.68 -7.02 -2.87
CA TYR A 217 -18.42 -7.48 -1.68
C TYR A 217 -18.68 -6.34 -0.69
N THR A 218 -17.78 -5.38 -0.55
CA THR A 218 -17.97 -4.23 0.36
C THR A 218 -18.94 -3.20 -0.19
N THR A 219 -19.21 -3.22 -1.48
CA THR A 219 -20.12 -2.32 -2.20
C THR A 219 -21.42 -2.95 -2.62
N GLY A 220 -21.72 -4.19 -2.14
CA GLY A 220 -22.95 -4.88 -2.48
C GLY A 220 -23.01 -5.33 -3.95
N GLY A 221 -21.88 -5.60 -4.59
CA GLY A 221 -21.75 -6.04 -5.97
C GLY A 221 -21.49 -4.94 -6.98
N SER A 222 -21.37 -3.68 -6.54
CA SER A 222 -20.87 -2.60 -7.40
C SER A 222 -19.38 -2.79 -7.73
N TYR A 223 -18.92 -2.22 -8.84
CA TYR A 223 -17.49 -2.16 -9.14
C TYR A 223 -16.78 -1.04 -8.36
N GLU A 224 -17.52 -0.18 -7.71
CA GLU A 224 -16.99 0.85 -6.81
C GLU A 224 -16.32 0.22 -5.59
N SER A 225 -15.14 0.68 -5.22
CA SER A 225 -14.46 0.20 -4.03
C SER A 225 -14.61 1.22 -2.90
N LEU A 226 -15.28 0.83 -1.82
CA LEU A 226 -15.35 1.61 -0.59
C LEU A 226 -14.14 1.31 0.29
N GLY A 227 -12.98 1.80 -0.07
CA GLY A 227 -11.76 1.65 0.73
C GLY A 227 -10.74 0.71 0.12
N PHE A 228 -9.83 0.33 0.83
CA PHE A 228 -8.55 -0.36 0.73
C PHE A 228 -8.38 -1.33 -0.47
N GLY A 229 -8.49 -0.90 -1.70
CA GLY A 229 -8.23 -1.79 -2.82
C GLY A 229 -6.78 -1.76 -3.31
N TYR A 230 -6.00 -0.75 -2.90
CA TYR A 230 -4.67 -0.52 -3.42
C TYR A 230 -3.73 0.00 -2.34
N GLY A 231 -2.45 0.12 -2.65
CA GLY A 231 -1.45 0.48 -1.66
C GLY A 231 -0.17 1.05 -2.24
N PRO A 232 0.89 1.17 -1.42
CA PRO A 232 2.14 1.77 -1.83
C PRO A 232 2.87 0.93 -2.88
N GLY A 233 3.55 1.61 -3.82
CA GLY A 233 4.58 1.01 -4.64
C GLY A 233 5.81 0.72 -3.80
N ILE A 234 6.33 -0.51 -3.89
CA ILE A 234 7.50 -0.97 -3.15
C ILE A 234 8.46 -1.65 -4.13
N GLY A 235 9.74 -1.36 -4.01
CA GLY A 235 10.78 -1.99 -4.81
C GLY A 235 12.18 -1.57 -4.37
N PRO A 236 13.23 -2.33 -4.78
CA PRO A 236 14.61 -1.90 -4.60
C PRO A 236 14.83 -0.56 -5.31
N ASP A 237 15.60 0.32 -4.70
CA ASP A 237 15.95 1.64 -5.27
C ASP A 237 14.75 2.54 -5.61
N PHE A 238 13.54 2.20 -5.13
CA PHE A 238 12.34 3.03 -5.27
C PHE A 238 12.09 3.77 -3.95
N ASP A 239 12.50 5.03 -3.91
CA ASP A 239 12.47 5.91 -2.74
C ASP A 239 11.24 6.83 -2.69
N LYS A 240 10.38 6.78 -3.70
CA LYS A 240 9.18 7.61 -3.81
C LYS A 240 7.98 6.94 -3.13
N LEU A 241 7.34 7.62 -2.20
CA LEU A 241 6.13 7.13 -1.57
C LEU A 241 4.91 7.46 -2.43
N ILE A 242 4.60 6.58 -3.38
CA ILE A 242 3.46 6.70 -4.29
C ILE A 242 2.46 5.59 -3.99
N MET A 243 1.24 5.97 -3.64
CA MET A 243 0.12 5.07 -3.48
C MET A 243 -0.75 5.07 -4.73
N ILE A 244 -1.17 3.88 -5.16
CA ILE A 244 -2.14 3.74 -6.25
C ILE A 244 -3.51 3.44 -5.70
N VAL A 245 -4.52 4.10 -6.25
CA VAL A 245 -5.93 3.80 -6.09
C VAL A 245 -6.57 3.50 -7.44
N SER A 246 -7.65 2.76 -7.47
CA SER A 246 -8.37 2.47 -8.71
C SER A 246 -9.12 3.69 -9.22
N ARG A 247 -9.21 3.84 -10.55
CA ARG A 247 -10.09 4.86 -11.17
C ARG A 247 -11.55 4.65 -10.78
N ALA A 248 -11.96 3.40 -10.58
CA ALA A 248 -13.32 3.03 -10.19
C ALA A 248 -13.54 3.12 -8.68
N SER A 249 -12.51 3.02 -7.86
CA SER A 249 -12.62 3.21 -6.42
C SER A 249 -12.41 4.66 -6.00
N GLY A 250 -12.00 5.46 -6.89
CA GLY A 250 -11.68 6.87 -6.87
C GLY A 250 -11.59 7.57 -5.55
N ALA A 251 -10.59 8.04 -5.08
CA ALA A 251 -10.40 8.89 -3.93
C ALA A 251 -11.00 8.38 -2.63
#